data_520d06796c438bd8f1f36ec42b91f3d1
#
_entry.id   520d06796c438bd8f1f36ec42b91f3d1
#
_cell.length_a   1.000
_cell.length_b   1.000
_cell.length_c   1.000
_cell.angle_alpha   90.00
_cell.angle_beta   90.00
_cell.angle_gamma   90.00
#
_symmetry.space_group_name_H-M   'P 1'
#
loop_
_entity.id
_entity.type
_entity.pdbx_description
1 polymer ?
#
loop_
_entity_poly.entity_id
_entity_poly.type
_entity_poly.pdbx_seq_one_letter_code
_entity_poly.pdbx_strand_id
1 'polypeptide(L)'
;MRILIGTLLLAAGAGSPAAGQHATAFDVQDGRRVYEGLCAACHGPDGNLIAGIDFSRGVFRRTFSDDELAATIMAGIPNTPMPPNPTMRRDEAVRVVEYLRSMSAGRETTADGDATRGRALFEGKGECTDCHAVRGVGSRVGPDLTRIGAVRRAGELERSLLDPKAEVQPENRFYKVTPKGGKPVVGRLLNRDTYTVQLMDLDERLRSFRIADLAAHDFDDTPMPSAREKLSTREIADVVAYLSSLRGATP
;
A
#
# COMPACT_ATOMS: atom_id res chain seq x y z
N MET A 1 23.90 16.66 -75.26
CA MET A 1 23.08 17.33 -74.24
C MET A 1 22.54 16.22 -73.31
N ARG A 2 23.23 15.93 -72.20
CA ARG A 2 22.86 14.85 -71.22
C ARG A 2 22.14 15.48 -70.04
N ILE A 3 20.90 15.10 -69.86
CA ILE A 3 20.07 15.55 -68.70
C ILE A 3 20.34 14.58 -67.55
N LEU A 4 20.90 15.07 -66.48
CA LEU A 4 21.04 14.39 -65.24
C LEU A 4 19.76 14.57 -64.39
N ILE A 5 19.02 13.48 -64.18
CA ILE A 5 17.87 13.45 -63.30
C ILE A 5 18.39 13.14 -61.90
N GLY A 6 18.36 14.13 -61.04
CA GLY A 6 18.70 13.96 -59.61
C GLY A 6 17.54 13.33 -58.86
N THR A 7 17.76 12.15 -58.30
CA THR A 7 16.81 11.44 -57.44
C THR A 7 16.89 12.03 -56.03
N LEU A 8 15.81 12.69 -55.60
CA LEU A 8 15.69 13.20 -54.22
C LEU A 8 15.23 12.07 -53.30
N LEU A 9 16.13 11.55 -52.47
CA LEU A 9 15.77 10.62 -51.41
C LEU A 9 15.09 11.37 -50.26
N LEU A 10 13.79 11.17 -50.06
CA LEU A 10 13.10 11.54 -48.85
C LEU A 10 13.52 10.53 -47.73
N ALA A 11 14.26 10.98 -46.77
CA ALA A 11 14.51 10.25 -45.51
C ALA A 11 13.23 10.30 -44.68
N ALA A 12 12.49 9.20 -44.62
CA ALA A 12 11.42 9.00 -43.68
C ALA A 12 12.03 8.88 -42.25
N GLY A 13 11.89 9.93 -41.48
CA GLY A 13 12.23 9.91 -40.05
C GLY A 13 11.33 8.90 -39.32
N ALA A 14 11.88 7.75 -38.95
CA ALA A 14 11.26 6.83 -38.06
C ALA A 14 11.19 7.52 -36.68
N GLY A 15 9.99 8.04 -36.32
CA GLY A 15 9.72 8.50 -34.98
C GLY A 15 9.90 7.31 -34.00
N SER A 16 10.87 7.41 -33.14
CA SER A 16 11.03 6.44 -32.02
C SER A 16 9.73 6.41 -31.23
N PRO A 17 9.18 5.23 -30.89
CA PRO A 17 8.05 5.15 -29.99
C PRO A 17 8.49 5.79 -28.67
N ALA A 18 7.69 6.72 -28.16
CA ALA A 18 7.90 7.31 -26.83
C ALA A 18 7.98 6.15 -25.83
N ALA A 19 9.14 6.00 -25.21
CA ALA A 19 9.31 5.04 -24.11
C ALA A 19 8.24 5.35 -23.07
N GLY A 20 7.38 4.40 -22.79
CA GLY A 20 6.39 4.52 -21.73
C GLY A 20 7.10 4.93 -20.44
N GLN A 21 6.74 6.08 -19.90
CA GLN A 21 7.26 6.53 -18.63
C GLN A 21 6.79 5.52 -17.59
N HIS A 22 7.70 4.75 -17.03
CA HIS A 22 7.39 3.85 -15.92
C HIS A 22 6.89 4.70 -14.74
N ALA A 23 5.66 4.42 -14.27
CA ALA A 23 5.10 5.06 -13.09
C ALA A 23 6.07 4.94 -11.92
N THR A 24 6.37 6.04 -11.27
CA THR A 24 7.18 6.04 -10.06
C THR A 24 6.31 5.63 -8.87
N ALA A 25 6.93 5.15 -7.79
CA ALA A 25 6.20 4.88 -6.54
C ALA A 25 5.46 6.13 -6.02
N PHE A 26 5.98 7.32 -6.31
CA PHE A 26 5.35 8.60 -5.98
C PHE A 26 4.05 8.80 -6.79
N ASP A 27 4.05 8.52 -8.09
CA ASP A 27 2.86 8.67 -8.93
C ASP A 27 1.73 7.75 -8.48
N VAL A 28 2.06 6.51 -8.13
CA VAL A 28 1.10 5.53 -7.58
C VAL A 28 0.53 5.99 -6.24
N GLN A 29 1.37 6.52 -5.34
CA GLN A 29 0.92 7.00 -4.04
C GLN A 29 0.07 8.25 -4.14
N ASP A 30 0.40 9.16 -5.05
CA ASP A 30 -0.38 10.37 -5.30
C ASP A 30 -1.72 10.02 -5.95
N GLY A 31 -1.73 9.13 -6.95
CA GLY A 31 -2.94 8.59 -7.55
C GLY A 31 -3.85 7.90 -6.52
N ARG A 32 -3.27 7.17 -5.55
CA ARG A 32 -4.01 6.60 -4.44
C ARG A 32 -4.74 7.65 -3.61
N ARG A 33 -4.05 8.74 -3.22
CA ARG A 33 -4.68 9.82 -2.43
C ARG A 33 -5.86 10.45 -3.17
N VAL A 34 -5.71 10.69 -4.47
CA VAL A 34 -6.81 11.21 -5.31
C VAL A 34 -7.96 10.22 -5.38
N TYR A 35 -7.67 8.92 -5.60
CA TYR A 35 -8.67 7.86 -5.64
C TYR A 35 -9.45 7.75 -4.32
N GLU A 36 -8.76 7.71 -3.19
CA GLU A 36 -9.38 7.63 -1.86
C GLU A 36 -10.27 8.83 -1.55
N GLY A 37 -9.88 10.02 -2.01
CA GLY A 37 -10.64 11.25 -1.80
C GLY A 37 -11.86 11.42 -2.70
N LEU A 38 -11.80 10.96 -3.95
CA LEU A 38 -12.83 11.27 -4.96
C LEU A 38 -13.58 10.04 -5.48
N CYS A 39 -12.97 8.86 -5.48
CA CYS A 39 -13.49 7.69 -6.19
C CYS A 39 -13.99 6.58 -5.25
N ALA A 40 -13.31 6.40 -4.09
CA ALA A 40 -13.55 5.29 -3.18
C ALA A 40 -14.95 5.31 -2.56
N ALA A 41 -15.59 6.47 -2.45
CA ALA A 41 -16.97 6.59 -1.95
C ALA A 41 -17.97 5.76 -2.78
N CYS A 42 -17.76 5.65 -4.09
CA CYS A 42 -18.60 4.89 -5.00
C CYS A 42 -17.98 3.54 -5.39
N HIS A 43 -16.67 3.53 -5.66
CA HIS A 43 -15.98 2.33 -6.15
C HIS A 43 -15.49 1.41 -5.03
N GLY A 44 -15.45 1.88 -3.80
CA GLY A 44 -14.84 1.18 -2.66
C GLY A 44 -13.31 1.32 -2.61
N PRO A 45 -12.70 1.05 -1.46
CA PRO A 45 -11.25 1.14 -1.30
C PRO A 45 -10.50 0.16 -2.22
N ASP A 46 -11.09 -0.99 -2.53
CA ASP A 46 -10.55 -2.03 -3.41
C ASP A 46 -11.07 -1.94 -4.85
N GLY A 47 -11.93 -0.97 -5.16
CA GLY A 47 -12.48 -0.75 -6.48
C GLY A 47 -13.42 -1.84 -6.97
N ASN A 48 -14.16 -2.50 -6.07
CA ASN A 48 -14.98 -3.68 -6.36
C ASN A 48 -16.46 -3.54 -5.93
N LEU A 49 -16.91 -2.34 -5.52
CA LEU A 49 -18.32 -2.15 -5.10
C LEU A 49 -19.28 -2.01 -6.26
N ILE A 50 -18.84 -1.73 -7.47
CA ILE A 50 -19.70 -1.58 -8.64
C ILE A 50 -19.77 -2.89 -9.41
N ALA A 51 -20.96 -3.42 -9.62
CA ALA A 51 -21.15 -4.67 -10.35
C ALA A 51 -20.47 -4.66 -11.73
N GLY A 52 -19.67 -5.69 -12.02
CA GLY A 52 -18.92 -5.82 -13.26
C GLY A 52 -17.64 -4.98 -13.35
N ILE A 53 -17.22 -4.38 -12.23
CA ILE A 53 -15.94 -3.67 -12.10
C ILE A 53 -15.22 -4.21 -10.86
N ASP A 54 -13.94 -4.55 -11.01
CA ASP A 54 -13.05 -4.92 -9.92
C ASP A 54 -11.63 -4.48 -10.26
N PHE A 55 -11.27 -3.28 -9.84
CA PHE A 55 -9.95 -2.73 -10.14
C PHE A 55 -8.83 -3.53 -9.47
N SER A 56 -9.11 -4.14 -8.33
CA SER A 56 -8.14 -5.01 -7.65
C SER A 56 -7.79 -6.26 -8.46
N ARG A 57 -8.65 -6.63 -9.42
CA ARG A 57 -8.47 -7.75 -10.35
C ARG A 57 -8.19 -7.30 -11.78
N GLY A 58 -8.08 -6.00 -12.03
CA GLY A 58 -7.96 -5.45 -13.38
C GLY A 58 -9.21 -5.63 -14.24
N VAL A 59 -10.38 -5.86 -13.61
CA VAL A 59 -11.64 -6.07 -14.34
C VAL A 59 -12.33 -4.73 -14.58
N PHE A 60 -12.42 -4.36 -15.84
CA PHE A 60 -13.16 -3.20 -16.33
C PHE A 60 -14.30 -3.68 -17.24
N ARG A 61 -15.37 -2.90 -17.38
CA ARG A 61 -16.51 -3.25 -18.27
C ARG A 61 -16.12 -3.41 -19.74
N ARG A 62 -15.03 -2.81 -20.18
CA ARG A 62 -14.39 -2.97 -21.48
C ARG A 62 -12.88 -2.77 -21.36
N THR A 63 -12.14 -3.13 -22.38
CA THR A 63 -10.71 -2.81 -22.45
C THR A 63 -10.53 -1.30 -22.64
N PHE A 64 -9.63 -0.70 -21.86
CA PHE A 64 -9.22 0.69 -21.95
C PHE A 64 -7.71 0.77 -22.10
N SER A 65 -7.22 1.64 -22.98
CA SER A 65 -5.88 2.18 -22.87
C SER A 65 -5.79 3.14 -21.67
N ASP A 66 -4.58 3.45 -21.21
CA ASP A 66 -4.42 4.36 -20.07
C ASP A 66 -4.90 5.78 -20.40
N ASP A 67 -4.70 6.22 -21.62
CA ASP A 67 -5.22 7.50 -22.12
C ASP A 67 -6.75 7.55 -22.15
N GLU A 68 -7.41 6.48 -22.61
CA GLU A 68 -8.88 6.38 -22.59
C GLU A 68 -9.41 6.33 -21.18
N LEU A 69 -8.71 5.64 -20.27
CA LEU A 69 -9.12 5.56 -18.87
C LEU A 69 -8.99 6.93 -18.19
N ALA A 70 -7.88 7.65 -18.40
CA ALA A 70 -7.69 9.00 -17.91
C ALA A 70 -8.75 9.97 -18.47
N ALA A 71 -9.05 9.89 -19.75
CA ALA A 71 -10.11 10.70 -20.37
C ALA A 71 -11.49 10.36 -19.78
N THR A 72 -11.78 9.08 -19.53
CA THR A 72 -13.05 8.64 -18.90
C THR A 72 -13.17 9.14 -17.46
N ILE A 73 -12.09 9.12 -16.68
CA ILE A 73 -12.07 9.66 -15.31
C ILE A 73 -12.40 11.16 -15.32
N MET A 74 -11.84 11.92 -16.25
CA MET A 74 -12.08 13.36 -16.35
C MET A 74 -13.50 13.69 -16.85
N ALA A 75 -13.94 12.99 -17.91
CA ALA A 75 -15.23 13.28 -18.57
C ALA A 75 -16.43 12.68 -17.84
N GLY A 76 -16.23 11.69 -16.96
CA GLY A 76 -17.29 10.86 -16.46
C GLY A 76 -17.87 9.94 -17.53
N ILE A 77 -18.96 9.26 -17.21
CA ILE A 77 -19.67 8.38 -18.15
C ILE A 77 -21.10 8.88 -18.29
N PRO A 78 -21.51 9.39 -19.49
CA PRO A 78 -22.86 9.89 -19.72
C PRO A 78 -23.95 8.85 -19.35
N ASN A 79 -25.05 9.33 -18.77
CA ASN A 79 -26.19 8.51 -18.34
C ASN A 79 -25.85 7.44 -17.28
N THR A 80 -24.80 7.65 -16.50
CA THR A 80 -24.44 6.82 -15.35
C THR A 80 -24.18 7.68 -14.11
N PRO A 81 -24.14 7.08 -12.89
CA PRO A 81 -23.78 7.81 -11.67
C PRO A 81 -22.33 8.29 -11.60
N MET A 82 -21.45 7.95 -12.57
CA MET A 82 -20.08 8.43 -12.61
C MET A 82 -20.03 9.86 -13.19
N PRO A 83 -19.85 10.89 -12.34
CA PRO A 83 -19.90 12.28 -12.79
C PRO A 83 -18.60 12.68 -13.49
N PRO A 84 -18.60 13.77 -14.27
CA PRO A 84 -17.38 14.39 -14.75
C PRO A 84 -16.59 15.03 -13.59
N ASN A 85 -15.26 15.10 -13.74
CA ASN A 85 -14.35 15.76 -12.81
C ASN A 85 -13.69 16.97 -13.51
N PRO A 86 -14.40 18.10 -13.68
CA PRO A 86 -13.96 19.21 -14.55
C PRO A 86 -12.73 19.96 -13.99
N THR A 87 -12.46 19.84 -12.70
CA THR A 87 -11.30 20.47 -12.05
C THR A 87 -10.06 19.57 -12.03
N MET A 88 -10.22 18.27 -12.35
CA MET A 88 -9.12 17.33 -12.39
C MET A 88 -8.22 17.59 -13.58
N ARG A 89 -6.92 17.75 -13.35
CA ARG A 89 -5.94 17.89 -14.40
C ARG A 89 -5.60 16.53 -15.00
N ARG A 90 -5.12 16.53 -16.28
CA ARG A 90 -4.76 15.29 -16.96
C ARG A 90 -3.67 14.50 -16.22
N ASP A 91 -2.66 15.18 -15.66
CA ASP A 91 -1.59 14.54 -14.90
C ASP A 91 -2.11 13.86 -13.61
N GLU A 92 -3.12 14.42 -12.96
CA GLU A 92 -3.80 13.79 -11.82
C GLU A 92 -4.59 12.55 -12.25
N ALA A 93 -5.32 12.64 -13.35
CA ALA A 93 -6.04 11.48 -13.92
C ALA A 93 -5.09 10.35 -14.30
N VAL A 94 -3.93 10.66 -14.88
CA VAL A 94 -2.89 9.67 -15.22
C VAL A 94 -2.38 9.00 -13.95
N ARG A 95 -2.08 9.74 -12.88
CA ARG A 95 -1.67 9.14 -11.60
C ARG A 95 -2.75 8.24 -11.00
N VAL A 96 -4.03 8.59 -11.14
CA VAL A 96 -5.12 7.69 -10.74
C VAL A 96 -5.09 6.42 -11.58
N VAL A 97 -4.89 6.49 -12.90
CA VAL A 97 -4.76 5.31 -13.76
C VAL A 97 -3.59 4.42 -13.32
N GLU A 98 -2.43 5.01 -13.03
CA GLU A 98 -1.26 4.27 -12.52
C GLU A 98 -1.59 3.54 -11.20
N TYR A 99 -2.32 4.20 -10.31
CA TYR A 99 -2.82 3.56 -9.10
C TYR A 99 -3.78 2.40 -9.42
N LEU A 100 -4.77 2.58 -10.30
CA LEU A 100 -5.70 1.51 -10.70
C LEU A 100 -4.97 0.32 -11.32
N ARG A 101 -3.95 0.55 -12.16
CA ARG A 101 -3.10 -0.51 -12.72
C ARG A 101 -2.30 -1.22 -11.63
N SER A 102 -1.75 -0.47 -10.68
CA SER A 102 -1.02 -1.05 -9.55
C SER A 102 -1.90 -1.92 -8.64
N MET A 103 -3.22 -1.66 -8.60
CA MET A 103 -4.16 -2.50 -7.86
C MET A 103 -4.22 -3.93 -8.39
N SER A 104 -4.12 -4.13 -9.68
CA SER A 104 -4.09 -5.45 -10.31
C SER A 104 -2.68 -6.04 -10.38
N ALA A 105 -1.65 -5.23 -10.66
CA ALA A 105 -0.26 -5.67 -10.74
C ALA A 105 0.27 -6.26 -9.42
N GLY A 106 -0.20 -5.77 -8.27
CA GLY A 106 0.13 -6.35 -6.97
C GLY A 106 -0.39 -7.79 -6.77
N ARG A 107 -1.20 -8.31 -7.69
CA ARG A 107 -1.71 -9.67 -7.68
C ARG A 107 -0.87 -10.66 -8.49
N GLU A 108 -0.15 -10.16 -9.49
CA GLU A 108 0.77 -11.00 -10.29
C GLU A 108 2.01 -11.43 -9.49
N THR A 109 2.44 -10.62 -8.50
CA THR A 109 3.57 -10.98 -7.63
C THR A 109 3.23 -12.07 -6.59
N THR A 110 1.94 -12.32 -6.31
CA THR A 110 1.51 -13.40 -5.40
C THR A 110 1.33 -14.76 -6.08
N ALA A 111 1.43 -14.83 -7.42
CA ALA A 111 1.28 -16.08 -8.16
C ALA A 111 2.36 -17.14 -7.83
N ASP A 112 3.50 -16.72 -7.26
CA ASP A 112 4.62 -17.61 -6.97
C ASP A 112 4.79 -17.98 -5.48
N GLY A 113 4.04 -17.39 -4.56
CA GLY A 113 4.12 -17.67 -3.12
C GLY A 113 3.16 -18.78 -2.68
N ASP A 114 3.62 -19.62 -1.76
CA ASP A 114 2.82 -20.68 -1.12
C ASP A 114 2.35 -20.23 0.26
N ALA A 115 1.04 -20.04 0.43
CA ALA A 115 0.45 -19.56 1.69
C ALA A 115 0.66 -20.52 2.87
N THR A 116 0.75 -21.84 2.61
CA THR A 116 0.99 -22.85 3.67
C THR A 116 2.42 -22.74 4.18
N ARG A 117 3.40 -22.65 3.27
CA ARG A 117 4.81 -22.37 3.67
C ARG A 117 4.93 -21.01 4.33
N GLY A 118 4.24 -20.00 3.78
CA GLY A 118 4.22 -18.65 4.34
C GLY A 118 3.71 -18.62 5.78
N ARG A 119 2.67 -19.40 6.10
CA ARG A 119 2.20 -19.57 7.49
C ARG A 119 3.28 -20.17 8.38
N ALA A 120 3.93 -21.23 7.95
CA ALA A 120 5.00 -21.88 8.73
C ALA A 120 6.19 -20.92 8.97
N LEU A 121 6.52 -20.09 7.97
CA LEU A 121 7.56 -19.06 8.10
C LEU A 121 7.13 -17.93 9.05
N PHE A 122 5.89 -17.51 8.98
CA PHE A 122 5.33 -16.47 9.85
C PHE A 122 5.32 -16.90 11.33
N GLU A 123 4.91 -18.14 11.60
CA GLU A 123 4.83 -18.72 12.95
C GLU A 123 6.19 -19.21 13.47
N GLY A 124 7.18 -19.43 12.58
CA GLY A 124 8.50 -20.00 12.90
C GLY A 124 9.65 -19.05 12.58
N LYS A 125 10.42 -19.34 11.54
CA LYS A 125 11.68 -18.64 11.17
C LYS A 125 11.57 -17.11 11.12
N GLY A 126 10.43 -16.58 10.70
CA GLY A 126 10.19 -15.14 10.59
C GLY A 126 9.93 -14.47 11.94
N GLU A 127 9.58 -15.22 13.00
CA GLU A 127 9.26 -14.71 14.34
C GLU A 127 8.19 -13.61 14.35
N CYS A 128 7.27 -13.64 13.36
CA CYS A 128 6.31 -12.55 13.20
C CYS A 128 5.26 -12.54 14.32
N THR A 129 4.98 -13.72 14.92
CA THR A 129 4.06 -13.88 16.07
C THR A 129 4.56 -13.24 17.36
N ASP A 130 5.84 -12.91 17.46
CA ASP A 130 6.40 -12.22 18.63
C ASP A 130 5.88 -10.78 18.74
N CYS A 131 5.39 -10.22 17.62
CA CYS A 131 4.84 -8.88 17.57
C CYS A 131 3.38 -8.85 17.09
N HIS A 132 2.97 -9.79 16.21
CA HIS A 132 1.67 -9.77 15.55
C HIS A 132 0.76 -10.90 15.99
N ALA A 133 -0.54 -10.60 16.13
CA ALA A 133 -1.57 -11.60 16.32
C ALA A 133 -2.30 -11.92 15.00
N VAL A 134 -2.68 -13.19 14.82
CA VAL A 134 -3.60 -13.66 13.80
C VAL A 134 -4.66 -14.51 14.47
N ARG A 135 -5.95 -14.14 14.36
CA ARG A 135 -7.08 -14.83 14.99
C ARG A 135 -6.90 -15.04 16.51
N GLY A 136 -6.33 -14.06 17.17
CA GLY A 136 -6.08 -14.07 18.61
C GLY A 136 -4.87 -14.88 19.07
N VAL A 137 -4.09 -15.45 18.14
CA VAL A 137 -2.83 -16.16 18.43
C VAL A 137 -1.65 -15.26 18.08
N GLY A 138 -0.72 -15.06 19.02
CA GLY A 138 0.44 -14.18 18.89
C GLY A 138 0.34 -12.94 19.76
N SER A 139 1.28 -12.01 19.59
CA SER A 139 1.39 -10.80 20.39
C SER A 139 0.55 -9.64 19.83
N ARG A 140 0.17 -8.70 20.71
CA ARG A 140 -0.59 -7.49 20.38
C ARG A 140 0.28 -6.23 20.35
N VAL A 141 1.59 -6.36 20.46
CA VAL A 141 2.54 -5.24 20.35
C VAL A 141 2.42 -4.59 18.98
N GLY A 142 2.43 -5.38 17.90
CA GLY A 142 2.11 -4.95 16.56
C GLY A 142 0.59 -4.98 16.27
N PRO A 143 0.17 -4.56 15.07
CA PRO A 143 -1.23 -4.68 14.65
C PRO A 143 -1.67 -6.14 14.50
N ASP A 144 -2.97 -6.38 14.76
CA ASP A 144 -3.63 -7.65 14.42
C ASP A 144 -3.72 -7.81 12.90
N LEU A 145 -3.25 -8.94 12.40
CA LEU A 145 -3.19 -9.23 10.96
C LEU A 145 -4.30 -10.16 10.47
N THR A 146 -5.29 -10.50 11.31
CA THR A 146 -6.39 -11.42 10.97
C THR A 146 -7.12 -11.06 9.67
N ARG A 147 -7.17 -9.78 9.34
CA ARG A 147 -7.87 -9.26 8.15
C ARG A 147 -6.95 -8.51 7.18
N ILE A 148 -5.66 -8.63 7.34
CA ILE A 148 -4.71 -7.79 6.60
C ILE A 148 -4.82 -7.96 5.09
N GLY A 149 -5.07 -9.17 4.60
CA GLY A 149 -5.28 -9.45 3.17
C GLY A 149 -6.62 -8.94 2.61
N ALA A 150 -7.55 -8.47 3.46
CA ALA A 150 -8.75 -7.77 3.03
C ALA A 150 -8.53 -6.25 2.89
N VAL A 151 -7.52 -5.69 3.58
CA VAL A 151 -7.29 -4.23 3.63
C VAL A 151 -6.00 -3.79 2.96
N ARG A 152 -5.08 -4.73 2.70
CA ARG A 152 -3.80 -4.46 2.02
C ARG A 152 -3.55 -5.40 0.86
N ARG A 153 -2.95 -4.88 -0.18
CA ARG A 153 -2.55 -5.64 -1.37
C ARG A 153 -1.19 -6.30 -1.17
N ALA A 154 -0.93 -7.33 -1.95
CA ALA A 154 0.31 -8.09 -1.88
C ALA A 154 1.57 -7.22 -1.99
N GLY A 155 1.62 -6.31 -2.96
CA GLY A 155 2.76 -5.39 -3.11
C GLY A 155 2.93 -4.39 -1.95
N GLU A 156 1.84 -4.01 -1.25
CA GLU A 156 1.90 -3.19 -0.03
C GLU A 156 2.42 -4.01 1.14
N LEU A 157 1.98 -5.28 1.25
CA LEU A 157 2.47 -6.22 2.25
C LEU A 157 3.96 -6.50 2.06
N GLU A 158 4.38 -6.74 0.81
CA GLU A 158 5.78 -6.94 0.47
C GLU A 158 6.63 -5.72 0.85
N ARG A 159 6.22 -4.50 0.49
CA ARG A 159 6.93 -3.28 0.89
C ARG A 159 7.04 -3.13 2.40
N SER A 160 5.95 -3.41 3.13
CA SER A 160 5.98 -3.34 4.60
C SER A 160 6.91 -4.36 5.23
N LEU A 161 7.09 -5.53 4.60
CA LEU A 161 8.06 -6.55 5.03
C LEU A 161 9.51 -6.15 4.70
N LEU A 162 9.74 -5.50 3.56
CA LEU A 162 11.07 -5.13 3.08
C LEU A 162 11.58 -3.84 3.71
N ASP A 163 10.70 -2.85 3.88
CA ASP A 163 10.99 -1.54 4.46
C ASP A 163 9.87 -1.10 5.42
N PRO A 164 9.83 -1.66 6.63
CA PRO A 164 8.76 -1.39 7.59
C PRO A 164 8.75 0.05 8.12
N LYS A 165 9.81 0.84 7.89
CA LYS A 165 9.91 2.24 8.30
C LYS A 165 9.39 3.21 7.23
N ALA A 166 9.31 2.80 5.97
CA ALA A 166 8.92 3.68 4.86
C ALA A 166 7.49 4.22 5.02
N GLU A 167 6.58 3.41 5.55
CA GLU A 167 5.18 3.81 5.74
C GLU A 167 4.59 3.15 6.99
N VAL A 168 4.49 3.91 8.08
CA VAL A 168 3.84 3.46 9.32
C VAL A 168 2.49 4.17 9.45
N GLN A 169 1.40 3.39 9.46
CA GLN A 169 0.05 3.94 9.66
C GLN A 169 -0.06 4.65 11.01
N PRO A 170 -0.81 5.76 11.12
CA PRO A 170 -0.90 6.56 12.35
C PRO A 170 -1.22 5.75 13.60
N GLU A 171 -2.14 4.78 13.50
CA GLU A 171 -2.57 3.91 14.59
C GLU A 171 -1.53 2.86 15.02
N ASN A 172 -0.47 2.68 14.23
CA ASN A 172 0.61 1.72 14.48
C ASN A 172 1.92 2.40 14.87
N ARG A 173 1.91 3.72 15.05
CA ARG A 173 3.12 4.47 15.42
C ARG A 173 3.57 4.13 16.83
N PHE A 174 4.87 4.05 16.97
CA PHE A 174 5.52 3.91 18.26
C PHE A 174 5.84 5.27 18.86
N TYR A 175 5.83 5.31 20.18
CA TYR A 175 6.09 6.51 20.97
C TYR A 175 6.99 6.18 22.12
N LYS A 176 7.94 7.04 22.41
CA LYS A 176 8.90 6.93 23.48
C LYS A 176 8.61 8.00 24.51
N VAL A 177 8.47 7.60 25.76
CA VAL A 177 8.34 8.50 26.90
C VAL A 177 9.48 8.28 27.87
N THR A 178 10.00 9.35 28.47
CA THR A 178 11.02 9.29 29.55
C THR A 178 10.44 9.98 30.75
N PRO A 179 10.00 9.24 31.79
CA PRO A 179 9.56 9.84 33.05
C PRO A 179 10.69 10.60 33.72
N LYS A 180 10.37 11.65 34.49
CA LYS A 180 11.36 12.37 35.32
C LYS A 180 11.95 11.39 36.33
N GLY A 181 13.28 11.20 36.27
CA GLY A 181 13.99 10.25 37.16
C GLY A 181 13.76 8.76 36.86
N GLY A 182 13.08 8.41 35.75
CA GLY A 182 12.81 7.05 35.30
C GLY A 182 13.54 6.64 34.04
N LYS A 183 13.40 5.36 33.66
CA LYS A 183 13.92 4.82 32.41
C LYS A 183 12.94 5.12 31.25
N PRO A 184 13.45 5.26 30.02
CA PRO A 184 12.60 5.36 28.85
C PRO A 184 11.68 4.13 28.70
N VAL A 185 10.43 4.39 28.27
CA VAL A 185 9.45 3.38 27.89
C VAL A 185 9.06 3.63 26.44
N VAL A 186 9.13 2.59 25.63
CA VAL A 186 8.70 2.60 24.22
C VAL A 186 7.49 1.70 24.09
N GLY A 187 6.54 2.11 23.27
CA GLY A 187 5.36 1.31 23.00
C GLY A 187 4.54 1.86 21.85
N ARG A 188 3.59 1.07 21.37
CA ARG A 188 2.62 1.53 20.38
C ARG A 188 1.71 2.58 21.00
N LEU A 189 1.60 3.73 20.34
CA LEU A 189 0.77 4.83 20.80
C LEU A 189 -0.71 4.44 20.67
N LEU A 190 -1.43 4.46 21.79
CA LEU A 190 -2.87 4.19 21.82
C LEU A 190 -3.67 5.47 21.84
N ASN A 191 -3.24 6.44 22.64
CA ASN A 191 -3.86 7.75 22.74
C ASN A 191 -2.85 8.79 23.23
N ARG A 192 -3.03 10.02 22.78
CA ARG A 192 -2.30 11.20 23.27
C ARG A 192 -3.22 12.42 23.23
N ASP A 193 -3.34 13.08 24.34
CA ASP A 193 -3.99 14.37 24.46
C ASP A 193 -3.02 15.43 25.08
N THR A 194 -3.55 16.57 25.47
CA THR A 194 -2.76 17.67 26.06
C THR A 194 -2.15 17.28 27.43
N TYR A 195 -2.72 16.31 28.14
CA TYR A 195 -2.38 15.98 29.51
C TYR A 195 -1.75 14.61 29.68
N THR A 196 -2.08 13.66 28.80
CA THR A 196 -1.70 12.26 28.96
C THR A 196 -1.19 11.62 27.68
N VAL A 197 -0.34 10.61 27.84
CA VAL A 197 0.08 9.66 26.81
C VAL A 197 -0.23 8.25 27.27
N GLN A 198 -0.86 7.45 26.42
CA GLN A 198 -1.20 6.05 26.67
C GLN A 198 -0.52 5.16 25.64
N LEU A 199 0.21 4.16 26.12
CA LEU A 199 1.00 3.23 25.30
C LEU A 199 0.61 1.78 25.61
N MET A 200 0.74 0.91 24.63
CA MET A 200 0.98 -0.52 24.80
C MET A 200 2.50 -0.72 24.76
N ASP A 201 3.14 -1.06 25.89
CA ASP A 201 4.59 -1.31 25.92
C ASP A 201 4.94 -2.67 25.26
N LEU A 202 6.23 -2.93 25.10
CA LEU A 202 6.70 -4.15 24.44
C LEU A 202 6.42 -5.45 25.23
N ASP A 203 6.02 -5.34 26.49
CA ASP A 203 5.57 -6.45 27.36
C ASP A 203 4.02 -6.59 27.33
N GLU A 204 3.33 -5.94 26.39
CA GLU A 204 1.88 -5.89 26.26
C GLU A 204 1.14 -5.25 27.46
N ARG A 205 1.80 -4.41 28.23
CA ARG A 205 1.18 -3.70 29.34
C ARG A 205 0.65 -2.35 28.89
N LEU A 206 -0.56 -2.04 29.30
CA LEU A 206 -1.11 -0.70 29.13
C LEU A 206 -0.42 0.26 30.11
N ARG A 207 0.19 1.30 29.57
CA ARG A 207 0.89 2.33 30.32
C ARG A 207 0.24 3.69 30.06
N SER A 208 0.03 4.43 31.14
CA SER A 208 -0.48 5.80 31.07
C SER A 208 0.46 6.74 31.81
N PHE A 209 0.79 7.87 31.18
CA PHE A 209 1.72 8.86 31.73
C PHE A 209 1.09 10.23 31.65
N ARG A 210 1.20 11.04 32.70
CA ARG A 210 0.89 12.46 32.63
C ARG A 210 2.07 13.18 31.94
N ILE A 211 1.79 14.03 30.96
CA ILE A 211 2.84 14.77 30.23
C ILE A 211 3.68 15.62 31.20
N ALA A 212 3.04 16.20 32.22
CA ALA A 212 3.74 16.99 33.24
C ALA A 212 4.82 16.19 34.02
N ASP A 213 4.73 14.86 34.08
CA ASP A 213 5.68 13.99 34.78
C ASP A 213 6.78 13.44 33.86
N LEU A 214 6.77 13.81 32.57
CA LEU A 214 7.76 13.38 31.60
C LEU A 214 8.91 14.37 31.51
N ALA A 215 10.13 13.85 31.36
CA ALA A 215 11.33 14.61 30.99
C ALA A 215 11.42 14.78 29.46
N ALA A 216 10.97 13.78 28.71
CA ALA A 216 10.89 13.80 27.25
C ALA A 216 9.81 12.85 26.74
N HIS A 217 9.25 13.18 25.58
CA HIS A 217 8.32 12.31 24.88
C HIS A 217 8.29 12.68 23.39
N ASP A 218 8.37 11.69 22.50
CA ASP A 218 8.30 11.88 21.05
C ASP A 218 7.94 10.59 20.32
N PHE A 219 7.63 10.69 19.03
CA PHE A 219 7.52 9.52 18.17
C PHE A 219 8.85 8.79 18.09
N ASP A 220 8.77 7.47 18.03
CA ASP A 220 9.91 6.58 17.85
C ASP A 220 9.71 5.74 16.58
N ASP A 221 10.79 5.18 16.08
CA ASP A 221 10.76 4.26 14.95
C ASP A 221 9.99 2.99 15.29
N THR A 222 9.42 2.35 14.27
CA THR A 222 8.84 1.01 14.46
C THR A 222 9.94 0.01 14.82
N PRO A 223 9.71 -0.86 15.82
CA PRO A 223 10.65 -1.94 16.13
C PRO A 223 10.60 -3.10 15.14
N MET A 224 9.67 -3.08 14.16
CA MET A 224 9.56 -4.12 13.14
C MET A 224 10.85 -4.17 12.31
N PRO A 225 11.59 -5.32 12.29
CA PRO A 225 12.78 -5.46 11.47
C PRO A 225 12.41 -5.68 10.00
N SER A 226 13.36 -5.47 9.08
CA SER A 226 13.18 -5.90 7.70
C SER A 226 13.17 -7.43 7.62
N ALA A 227 12.19 -7.99 6.90
CA ALA A 227 12.12 -9.44 6.71
C ALA A 227 13.36 -10.01 5.98
N ARG A 228 14.11 -9.18 5.25
CA ARG A 228 15.37 -9.57 4.60
C ARG A 228 16.45 -10.03 5.57
N GLU A 229 16.35 -9.66 6.82
CA GLU A 229 17.31 -10.07 7.85
C GLU A 229 17.23 -11.58 8.16
N LYS A 230 16.04 -12.18 7.94
CA LYS A 230 15.76 -13.58 8.30
C LYS A 230 15.29 -14.43 7.12
N LEU A 231 14.68 -13.84 6.11
CA LEU A 231 14.00 -14.55 5.04
C LEU A 231 14.61 -14.22 3.68
N SER A 232 14.73 -15.23 2.83
CA SER A 232 15.05 -15.08 1.41
C SER A 232 13.89 -14.45 0.64
N THR A 233 14.15 -13.96 -0.58
CA THR A 233 13.12 -13.38 -1.46
C THR A 233 11.95 -14.34 -1.69
N ARG A 234 12.21 -15.65 -1.89
CA ARG A 234 11.16 -16.66 -2.08
C ARG A 234 10.32 -16.85 -0.80
N GLU A 235 10.96 -16.91 0.35
CA GLU A 235 10.26 -17.03 1.63
C GLU A 235 9.42 -15.78 1.94
N ILE A 236 9.88 -14.60 1.55
CA ILE A 236 9.09 -13.37 1.63
C ILE A 236 7.85 -13.46 0.75
N ALA A 237 7.95 -13.96 -0.49
CA ALA A 237 6.81 -14.16 -1.36
C ALA A 237 5.80 -15.17 -0.74
N ASP A 238 6.28 -16.24 -0.10
CA ASP A 238 5.43 -17.18 0.62
C ASP A 238 4.69 -16.51 1.79
N VAL A 239 5.37 -15.67 2.59
CA VAL A 239 4.74 -14.89 3.68
C VAL A 239 3.73 -13.90 3.13
N VAL A 240 4.02 -13.21 2.03
CA VAL A 240 3.06 -12.31 1.36
C VAL A 240 1.81 -13.08 0.92
N ALA A 241 1.97 -14.27 0.34
CA ALA A 241 0.84 -15.13 -0.05
C ALA A 241 -0.02 -15.51 1.17
N TYR A 242 0.61 -15.88 2.29
CA TYR A 242 -0.10 -16.16 3.54
C TYR A 242 -0.86 -14.93 4.05
N LEU A 243 -0.21 -13.78 4.19
CA LEU A 243 -0.84 -12.54 4.66
C LEU A 243 -2.00 -12.12 3.75
N SER A 244 -1.85 -12.24 2.44
CA SER A 244 -2.90 -11.95 1.45
C SER A 244 -4.12 -12.87 1.60
N SER A 245 -3.95 -14.08 2.14
CA SER A 245 -5.03 -15.03 2.42
C SER A 245 -5.85 -14.68 3.67
N LEU A 246 -5.31 -13.83 4.56
CA LEU A 246 -5.94 -13.44 5.82
C LEU A 246 -7.02 -12.37 5.60
N ARG A 247 -8.24 -12.81 5.30
CA ARG A 247 -9.39 -11.93 4.99
C ARG A 247 -10.43 -11.85 6.11
N GLY A 248 -10.13 -12.38 7.30
CA GLY A 248 -11.09 -12.54 8.40
C GLY A 248 -11.95 -13.79 8.23
N ALA A 249 -12.90 -13.99 9.14
CA ALA A 249 -13.94 -14.98 8.96
C ALA A 249 -14.90 -14.51 7.86
N THR A 250 -15.25 -15.36 6.93
CA THR A 250 -16.42 -15.13 6.06
C THR A 250 -17.65 -15.12 6.96
N PRO A 251 -18.53 -14.10 6.88
CA PRO A 251 -19.77 -14.07 7.66
C PRO A 251 -20.66 -15.26 7.30
#